data_daaf72c17f3627781fb54976f021e030
#
_entry.id   daaf72c17f3627781fb54976f021e030
#
_cell.length_a   1.000
_cell.length_b   1.000
_cell.length_c   1.000
_cell.angle_alpha   90.00
_cell.angle_beta   90.00
_cell.angle_gamma   90.00
#
_symmetry.space_group_name_H-M   'P 1'
#
loop_
_entity.id
_entity.type
_entity.pdbx_description
1 polymer ?
#
loop_
_entity_poly.entity_id
_entity_poly.type
_entity_poly.pdbx_seq_one_letter_code
_entity_poly.pdbx_strand_id
1 'polypeptide(L)'
;GTGLVGSEMCIRDRYKAEDFEKLSDIVEVWFDSGSTHSFVLEKRKDLKWPASMYLEGSDQHRGWFHSSLLESCGTRDRAPFESILSHGFVVDGKGLKMSKSLGNVIAPEDILKKYGADILRIWVASSNYAEDLRIDYSILDQHAESYRKIRNTFRYLLGNLNDNFEQIELKLSLIHI
;
A
#
# COMPACT_ATOMS: atom_id res chain seq x y z
N GLY A 1 -6.29 -33.01 -5.64
CA GLY A 1 -7.44 -32.21 -5.32
C GLY A 1 -8.17 -31.74 -6.56
N THR A 2 -9.13 -32.49 -7.04
CA THR A 2 -9.91 -32.20 -8.26
C THR A 2 -11.41 -32.08 -7.94
N GLY A 3 -11.76 -31.61 -6.73
CA GLY A 3 -13.13 -31.72 -6.24
C GLY A 3 -14.04 -30.51 -6.48
N LEU A 4 -13.53 -29.33 -6.75
CA LEU A 4 -14.36 -28.11 -6.86
C LEU A 4 -14.58 -27.65 -8.31
N VAL A 5 -13.66 -27.93 -9.21
CA VAL A 5 -13.72 -27.49 -10.60
C VAL A 5 -14.87 -28.12 -11.40
N GLY A 6 -15.28 -29.32 -11.02
CA GLY A 6 -16.34 -30.03 -11.73
C GLY A 6 -17.77 -29.53 -11.45
N SER A 7 -18.03 -29.03 -10.26
CA SER A 7 -19.39 -28.57 -9.89
C SER A 7 -19.71 -27.18 -10.39
N GLU A 8 -18.74 -26.28 -10.44
CA GLU A 8 -18.93 -24.91 -10.94
C GLU A 8 -19.03 -24.86 -12.47
N MET A 9 -18.25 -25.66 -13.17
CA MET A 9 -18.43 -25.84 -14.62
C MET A 9 -19.83 -26.40 -14.92
N CYS A 10 -20.33 -27.35 -14.15
CA CYS A 10 -21.70 -27.90 -14.34
C CYS A 10 -22.80 -26.86 -14.11
N ILE A 11 -22.61 -25.87 -13.26
CA ILE A 11 -23.56 -24.76 -13.06
C ILE A 11 -23.53 -23.83 -14.27
N ARG A 12 -22.34 -23.45 -14.73
CA ARG A 12 -22.15 -22.54 -15.87
C ARG A 12 -22.68 -23.09 -17.18
N ASP A 13 -22.53 -24.41 -17.39
CA ASP A 13 -23.02 -25.09 -18.60
C ASP A 13 -24.52 -25.46 -18.55
N ARG A 14 -25.11 -25.41 -17.34
CA ARG A 14 -26.51 -25.81 -17.10
C ARG A 14 -27.49 -24.67 -17.34
N TYR A 15 -27.04 -23.40 -17.17
CA TYR A 15 -27.89 -22.23 -17.26
C TYR A 15 -27.40 -21.27 -18.36
N LYS A 16 -28.34 -20.72 -19.10
CA LYS A 16 -28.09 -19.67 -20.10
C LYS A 16 -28.41 -18.31 -19.52
N ALA A 17 -27.86 -17.23 -20.11
CA ALA A 17 -28.13 -15.87 -19.66
C ALA A 17 -29.64 -15.53 -19.64
N GLU A 18 -30.41 -16.14 -20.54
CA GLU A 18 -31.86 -16.01 -20.64
C GLU A 18 -32.65 -16.70 -19.52
N ASP A 19 -32.00 -17.60 -18.75
CA ASP A 19 -32.59 -18.26 -17.57
C ASP A 19 -32.56 -17.35 -16.32
N PHE A 20 -31.96 -16.17 -16.40
CA PHE A 20 -31.78 -15.26 -15.29
C PHE A 20 -32.42 -13.91 -15.55
N GLU A 21 -33.05 -13.36 -14.53
CA GLU A 21 -33.52 -11.97 -14.52
C GLU A 21 -32.43 -11.06 -13.92
N LYS A 22 -32.08 -9.99 -14.66
CA LYS A 22 -31.15 -8.99 -14.16
C LYS A 22 -31.87 -8.08 -13.16
N LEU A 23 -31.49 -8.21 -11.89
CA LEU A 23 -31.93 -7.28 -10.86
C LEU A 23 -31.11 -5.97 -10.91
N SER A 24 -31.71 -4.90 -10.41
CA SER A 24 -31.07 -3.57 -10.28
C SER A 24 -30.54 -3.30 -8.87
N ASP A 25 -30.60 -4.29 -8.00
CA ASP A 25 -30.08 -4.19 -6.63
C ASP A 25 -28.57 -4.02 -6.63
N ILE A 26 -28.08 -3.22 -5.68
CA ILE A 26 -26.64 -3.00 -5.50
C ILE A 26 -26.05 -4.21 -4.80
N VAL A 27 -24.97 -4.75 -5.34
CA VAL A 27 -24.18 -5.80 -4.69
C VAL A 27 -23.40 -5.19 -3.54
N GLU A 28 -22.98 -6.01 -2.60
CA GLU A 28 -22.23 -5.58 -1.42
C GLU A 28 -20.91 -4.90 -1.82
N VAL A 29 -20.51 -3.84 -1.08
CA VAL A 29 -19.34 -3.00 -1.40
C VAL A 29 -18.04 -3.79 -1.54
N TRP A 30 -17.86 -4.84 -0.74
CA TRP A 30 -16.66 -5.68 -0.81
C TRP A 30 -16.60 -6.52 -2.08
N PHE A 31 -17.76 -6.87 -2.63
CA PHE A 31 -17.84 -7.51 -3.95
C PHE A 31 -17.43 -6.53 -5.04
N ASP A 32 -17.98 -5.32 -5.04
CA ASP A 32 -17.62 -4.30 -6.02
C ASP A 32 -16.12 -4.00 -5.98
N SER A 33 -15.55 -3.81 -4.78
CA SER A 33 -14.10 -3.57 -4.62
C SER A 33 -13.25 -4.79 -4.98
N GLY A 34 -13.72 -5.99 -4.65
CA GLY A 34 -13.06 -7.26 -4.97
C GLY A 34 -12.91 -7.49 -6.46
N SER A 35 -13.93 -7.10 -7.23
CA SER A 35 -13.93 -7.23 -8.70
C SER A 35 -13.02 -6.25 -9.45
N THR A 36 -12.28 -5.37 -8.75
CA THR A 36 -11.36 -4.37 -9.34
C THR A 36 -10.38 -4.98 -10.35
N HIS A 37 -9.90 -6.19 -10.10
CA HIS A 37 -9.04 -6.90 -11.05
C HIS A 37 -9.68 -7.06 -12.43
N SER A 38 -10.98 -7.24 -12.50
CA SER A 38 -11.74 -7.44 -13.74
C SER A 38 -11.93 -6.15 -14.52
N PHE A 39 -12.39 -5.08 -13.87
CA PHE A 39 -12.73 -3.85 -14.57
C PHE A 39 -11.60 -2.82 -14.64
N VAL A 40 -10.52 -3.00 -13.88
CA VAL A 40 -9.33 -2.15 -13.93
C VAL A 40 -8.16 -2.88 -14.59
N LEU A 41 -7.65 -3.94 -13.96
CA LEU A 41 -6.39 -4.57 -14.41
C LEU A 41 -6.53 -5.19 -15.81
N GLU A 42 -7.62 -5.91 -16.08
CA GLU A 42 -7.84 -6.54 -17.37
C GLU A 42 -8.23 -5.55 -18.48
N LYS A 43 -8.80 -4.40 -18.14
CA LYS A 43 -9.28 -3.44 -19.13
C LYS A 43 -8.24 -2.41 -19.53
N ARG A 44 -7.32 -2.07 -18.65
CA ARG A 44 -6.30 -1.06 -18.91
C ARG A 44 -5.08 -1.68 -19.58
N LYS A 45 -4.67 -1.12 -20.72
CA LYS A 45 -3.52 -1.60 -21.51
C LYS A 45 -2.16 -1.35 -20.84
N ASP A 46 -2.11 -0.38 -19.94
CA ASP A 46 -0.90 0.01 -19.17
C ASP A 46 -0.74 -0.80 -17.88
N LEU A 47 -1.70 -1.67 -17.57
CA LEU A 47 -1.68 -2.55 -16.42
C LEU A 47 -1.66 -4.02 -16.85
N LYS A 48 -1.30 -4.89 -15.90
CA LYS A 48 -1.35 -6.34 -16.12
C LYS A 48 -2.28 -7.02 -15.12
N TRP A 49 -2.85 -8.14 -15.54
CA TRP A 49 -3.52 -9.10 -14.69
C TRP A 49 -2.77 -10.45 -14.77
N PRO A 50 -2.52 -11.15 -13.65
CA PRO A 50 -2.71 -10.68 -12.27
C PRO A 50 -1.78 -9.51 -11.92
N ALA A 51 -2.16 -8.75 -10.87
CA ALA A 51 -1.31 -7.71 -10.31
C ALA A 51 0.02 -8.29 -9.82
N SER A 52 1.11 -7.56 -9.95
CA SER A 52 2.40 -7.99 -9.40
C SER A 52 2.35 -8.09 -7.88
N MET A 53 1.62 -7.18 -7.24
CA MET A 53 1.49 -7.13 -5.79
C MET A 53 0.18 -6.46 -5.38
N TYR A 54 -0.49 -7.03 -4.37
CA TYR A 54 -1.51 -6.35 -3.57
C TYR A 54 -0.85 -5.84 -2.28
N LEU A 55 -1.06 -4.57 -1.96
CA LEU A 55 -0.44 -3.91 -0.83
C LEU A 55 -1.51 -3.19 0.00
N GLU A 56 -1.72 -3.66 1.24
CA GLU A 56 -2.67 -3.09 2.18
C GLU A 56 -2.36 -3.53 3.63
N GLY A 57 -3.14 -3.04 4.58
CA GLY A 57 -3.06 -3.43 5.96
C GLY A 57 -3.49 -4.88 6.21
N SER A 58 -3.08 -5.43 7.34
CA SER A 58 -3.36 -6.82 7.73
C SER A 58 -4.84 -7.14 7.92
N ASP A 59 -5.70 -6.13 8.12
CA ASP A 59 -7.15 -6.27 8.20
C ASP A 59 -7.78 -6.72 6.88
N GLN A 60 -7.12 -6.45 5.75
CA GLN A 60 -7.61 -6.82 4.42
C GLN A 60 -7.56 -8.32 4.11
N HIS A 61 -6.96 -9.12 4.98
CA HIS A 61 -7.11 -10.58 4.94
C HIS A 61 -8.57 -11.05 5.17
N ARG A 62 -9.39 -10.21 5.83
CA ARG A 62 -10.83 -10.40 5.98
C ARG A 62 -11.67 -9.33 5.26
N GLY A 63 -11.08 -8.64 4.30
CA GLY A 63 -11.71 -7.60 3.51
C GLY A 63 -11.38 -7.76 2.03
N TRP A 64 -10.75 -6.77 1.44
CA TRP A 64 -10.49 -6.71 0.01
C TRP A 64 -9.64 -7.86 -0.55
N PHE A 65 -8.60 -8.31 0.15
CA PHE A 65 -7.81 -9.47 -0.30
C PHE A 65 -8.67 -10.71 -0.41
N HIS A 66 -9.56 -10.92 0.57
CA HIS A 66 -10.43 -12.09 0.62
C HIS A 66 -11.47 -12.08 -0.50
N SER A 67 -12.24 -11.00 -0.65
CA SER A 67 -13.26 -10.88 -1.69
C SER A 67 -12.65 -11.00 -3.07
N SER A 68 -11.57 -10.24 -3.34
CA SER A 68 -10.89 -10.27 -4.64
C SER A 68 -10.32 -11.65 -4.99
N LEU A 69 -9.76 -12.36 -3.99
CA LEU A 69 -9.26 -13.73 -4.18
C LEU A 69 -10.38 -14.69 -4.56
N LEU A 70 -11.49 -14.68 -3.82
CA LEU A 70 -12.63 -15.57 -4.09
C LEU A 70 -13.25 -15.31 -5.45
N GLU A 71 -13.46 -14.05 -5.81
CA GLU A 71 -14.04 -13.65 -7.09
C GLU A 71 -13.15 -14.02 -8.27
N SER A 72 -11.84 -13.79 -8.15
CA SER A 72 -10.90 -14.15 -9.21
C SER A 72 -10.74 -15.65 -9.35
N CYS A 73 -10.63 -16.38 -8.25
CA CYS A 73 -10.56 -17.84 -8.31
C CYS A 73 -11.86 -18.45 -8.87
N GLY A 74 -13.02 -17.94 -8.46
CA GLY A 74 -14.31 -18.45 -8.95
C GLY A 74 -14.59 -18.14 -10.43
N THR A 75 -13.98 -17.10 -10.99
CA THR A 75 -14.27 -16.67 -12.37
C THR A 75 -13.11 -16.87 -13.33
N ARG A 76 -11.87 -17.08 -12.85
CA ARG A 76 -10.64 -17.15 -13.64
C ARG A 76 -9.69 -18.26 -13.20
N ASP A 77 -10.09 -19.10 -12.25
CA ASP A 77 -9.31 -20.21 -11.68
C ASP A 77 -7.90 -19.78 -11.16
N ARG A 78 -7.74 -18.50 -10.82
CA ARG A 78 -6.45 -17.94 -10.43
C ARG A 78 -6.62 -16.75 -9.48
N ALA A 79 -5.65 -16.61 -8.55
CA ALA A 79 -5.54 -15.41 -7.72
C ALA A 79 -5.31 -14.15 -8.57
N PRO A 80 -5.88 -12.99 -8.19
CA PRO A 80 -5.75 -11.74 -8.94
C PRO A 80 -4.38 -11.05 -8.74
N PHE A 81 -3.51 -11.64 -7.96
CA PHE A 81 -2.17 -11.12 -7.61
C PHE A 81 -1.12 -12.22 -7.64
N GLU A 82 0.13 -11.82 -7.83
CA GLU A 82 1.30 -12.70 -7.73
C GLU A 82 1.88 -12.72 -6.31
N SER A 83 1.76 -11.61 -5.59
CA SER A 83 2.22 -11.48 -4.20
C SER A 83 1.32 -10.55 -3.39
N ILE A 84 1.40 -10.69 -2.07
CA ILE A 84 0.77 -9.78 -1.11
C ILE A 84 1.85 -9.20 -0.22
N LEU A 85 1.82 -7.88 -0.01
CA LEU A 85 2.54 -7.21 1.05
C LEU A 85 1.52 -6.65 2.03
N SER A 86 1.59 -7.14 3.27
CA SER A 86 0.72 -6.71 4.35
C SER A 86 1.51 -5.88 5.35
N HIS A 87 0.99 -4.70 5.72
CA HIS A 87 1.63 -3.80 6.67
C HIS A 87 0.81 -3.64 7.95
N GLY A 88 1.46 -3.15 9.02
CA GLY A 88 0.83 -2.80 10.28
C GLY A 88 0.03 -1.49 10.18
N PHE A 89 -0.55 -1.08 11.31
CA PHE A 89 -1.35 0.14 11.43
C PHE A 89 -0.51 1.31 11.94
N VAL A 90 -0.99 2.52 11.67
CA VAL A 90 -0.50 3.71 12.36
C VAL A 90 -1.28 3.88 13.66
N VAL A 91 -0.55 3.89 14.78
CA VAL A 91 -1.09 4.00 16.14
C VAL A 91 -0.55 5.26 16.81
N ASP A 92 -1.18 5.71 17.88
CA ASP A 92 -0.67 6.87 18.63
C ASP A 92 0.66 6.57 19.34
N GLY A 93 1.29 7.56 19.97
CA GLY A 93 2.56 7.41 20.69
C GLY A 93 2.54 6.37 21.80
N LYS A 94 1.35 6.01 22.31
CA LYS A 94 1.17 4.97 23.33
C LYS A 94 0.92 3.58 22.72
N GLY A 95 0.80 3.48 21.40
CA GLY A 95 0.48 2.23 20.70
C GLY A 95 -1.00 1.91 20.65
N LEU A 96 -1.87 2.89 20.88
CA LEU A 96 -3.32 2.72 20.81
C LEU A 96 -3.84 3.10 19.42
N LYS A 97 -4.84 2.37 18.94
CA LYS A 97 -5.54 2.69 17.70
C LYS A 97 -6.08 4.11 17.75
N MET A 98 -5.77 4.90 16.74
CA MET A 98 -6.29 6.25 16.62
C MET A 98 -7.78 6.23 16.26
N SER A 99 -8.57 7.02 16.98
CA SER A 99 -9.98 7.22 16.67
C SER A 99 -10.44 8.63 17.03
N LYS A 100 -11.42 9.15 16.30
CA LYS A 100 -12.01 10.47 16.59
C LYS A 100 -12.64 10.52 17.97
N SER A 101 -13.25 9.42 18.43
CA SER A 101 -13.89 9.33 19.75
C SER A 101 -12.88 9.39 20.91
N LEU A 102 -11.66 8.92 20.71
CA LEU A 102 -10.58 9.00 21.71
C LEU A 102 -9.80 10.32 21.62
N GLY A 103 -10.01 11.12 20.58
CA GLY A 103 -9.30 12.39 20.39
C GLY A 103 -7.80 12.26 20.19
N ASN A 104 -7.30 11.06 19.85
CA ASN A 104 -5.88 10.78 19.68
C ASN A 104 -5.45 10.74 18.20
N VAL A 105 -6.27 11.24 17.30
CA VAL A 105 -5.97 11.28 15.87
C VAL A 105 -5.01 12.43 15.58
N ILE A 106 -3.88 12.10 14.91
CA ILE A 106 -2.98 13.08 14.33
C ILE A 106 -3.25 13.10 12.82
N ALA A 107 -3.82 14.19 12.33
CA ALA A 107 -4.13 14.33 10.92
C ALA A 107 -2.88 14.67 10.12
N PRO A 108 -2.68 14.10 8.91
CA PRO A 108 -1.55 14.46 8.05
C PRO A 108 -1.46 15.96 7.75
N GLU A 109 -2.59 16.64 7.61
CA GLU A 109 -2.67 18.07 7.36
C GLU A 109 -2.02 18.90 8.48
N ASP A 110 -2.15 18.48 9.73
CA ASP A 110 -1.55 19.18 10.87
C ASP A 110 -0.02 18.96 10.89
N ILE A 111 0.43 17.77 10.51
CA ILE A 111 1.87 17.49 10.34
C ILE A 111 2.43 18.33 9.20
N LEU A 112 1.75 18.38 8.07
CA LEU A 112 2.18 19.15 6.90
C LEU A 112 2.31 20.65 7.23
N LYS A 113 1.37 21.21 7.98
CA LYS A 113 1.41 22.62 8.41
C LYS A 113 2.58 22.91 9.35
N LYS A 114 2.88 22.01 10.28
CA LYS A 114 3.89 22.22 11.32
C LYS A 114 5.31 21.86 10.85
N TYR A 115 5.46 20.75 10.15
CA TYR A 115 6.78 20.18 9.82
C TYR A 115 7.10 20.15 8.32
N GLY A 116 6.08 20.18 7.48
CA GLY A 116 6.23 19.97 6.04
C GLY A 116 6.23 18.49 5.66
N ALA A 117 6.13 18.22 4.36
CA ALA A 117 5.99 16.87 3.82
C ALA A 117 7.25 16.00 4.00
N ASP A 118 8.42 16.61 3.99
CA ASP A 118 9.67 15.84 4.04
C ASP A 118 9.89 15.13 5.38
N ILE A 119 9.45 15.74 6.47
CA ILE A 119 9.54 15.11 7.80
C ILE A 119 8.63 13.89 7.87
N LEU A 120 7.41 13.99 7.34
CA LEU A 120 6.47 12.87 7.25
C LEU A 120 7.05 11.74 6.40
N ARG A 121 7.66 12.07 5.25
CA ARG A 121 8.31 11.08 4.37
C ARG A 121 9.48 10.39 5.04
N ILE A 122 10.32 11.12 5.76
CA ILE A 122 11.46 10.54 6.50
C ILE A 122 10.96 9.60 7.59
N TRP A 123 9.93 9.99 8.34
CA TRP A 123 9.33 9.12 9.34
C TRP A 123 8.83 7.82 8.72
N VAL A 124 8.07 7.86 7.64
CA VAL A 124 7.61 6.67 6.91
C VAL A 124 8.78 5.82 6.41
N ALA A 125 9.75 6.45 5.73
CA ALA A 125 10.88 5.74 5.13
C ALA A 125 11.83 5.08 6.15
N SER A 126 11.87 5.60 7.38
CA SER A 126 12.70 5.06 8.47
C SER A 126 11.98 4.04 9.34
N SER A 127 10.69 3.79 9.07
CA SER A 127 9.85 2.93 9.90
C SER A 127 9.83 1.49 9.39
N ASN A 128 9.66 0.52 10.31
CA ASN A 128 9.41 -0.87 9.95
C ASN A 128 7.92 -1.08 9.68
N TYR A 129 7.53 -1.15 8.40
CA TYR A 129 6.13 -1.31 8.00
C TYR A 129 5.52 -2.68 8.36
N ALA A 130 6.31 -3.69 8.71
CA ALA A 130 5.81 -4.99 9.12
C ALA A 130 5.16 -4.97 10.52
N GLU A 131 5.38 -3.90 11.28
CA GLU A 131 4.85 -3.69 12.62
C GLU A 131 3.96 -2.45 12.65
N ASP A 132 3.22 -2.27 13.76
CA ASP A 132 2.45 -1.04 13.97
C ASP A 132 3.37 0.16 14.17
N LEU A 133 3.11 1.22 13.43
CA LEU A 133 3.90 2.45 13.43
C LEU A 133 3.34 3.45 14.44
N ARG A 134 4.15 3.81 15.41
CA ARG A 134 3.78 4.86 16.37
C ARG A 134 4.04 6.23 15.79
N ILE A 135 3.07 7.13 16.00
CA ILE A 135 3.20 8.52 15.64
C ILE A 135 2.81 9.42 16.80
N ASP A 136 3.67 10.37 17.11
CA ASP A 136 3.38 11.52 17.96
C ASP A 136 4.31 12.68 17.59
N TYR A 137 4.07 13.84 18.18
CA TYR A 137 4.88 15.03 17.90
C TYR A 137 6.33 14.90 18.36
N SER A 138 6.61 14.13 19.41
CA SER A 138 8.00 13.94 19.88
C SER A 138 8.81 13.07 18.91
N ILE A 139 8.18 12.07 18.32
CA ILE A 139 8.77 11.24 17.26
C ILE A 139 9.07 12.10 16.03
N LEU A 140 8.11 12.95 15.62
CA LEU A 140 8.30 13.85 14.48
C LEU A 140 9.38 14.91 14.73
N ASP A 141 9.53 15.41 15.95
CA ASP A 141 10.60 16.32 16.33
C ASP A 141 11.99 15.67 16.16
N GLN A 142 12.13 14.39 16.51
CA GLN A 142 13.39 13.64 16.29
C GLN A 142 13.71 13.49 14.79
N HIS A 143 12.70 13.24 13.96
CA HIS A 143 12.87 13.17 12.51
C HIS A 143 13.19 14.54 11.90
N ALA A 144 12.64 15.62 12.47
CA ALA A 144 12.98 16.97 12.08
C ALA A 144 14.45 17.31 12.37
N GLU A 145 14.99 16.86 13.51
CA GLU A 145 16.43 17.00 13.81
C GLU A 145 17.30 16.21 12.81
N SER A 146 16.91 14.97 12.49
CA SER A 146 17.61 14.15 11.51
C SER A 146 17.61 14.83 10.12
N TYR A 147 16.48 15.39 9.71
CA TYR A 147 16.35 16.15 8.48
C TYR A 147 17.27 17.37 8.44
N ARG A 148 17.35 18.13 9.54
CA ARG A 148 18.26 19.29 9.63
C ARG A 148 19.72 18.89 9.42
N LYS A 149 20.15 17.74 10.00
CA LYS A 149 21.52 17.22 9.80
C LYS A 149 21.76 16.87 8.33
N ILE A 150 20.84 16.15 7.69
CA ILE A 150 20.91 15.79 6.28
C ILE A 150 20.99 17.07 5.41
N ARG A 151 20.07 18.01 5.64
CA ARG A 151 20.03 19.27 4.91
C ARG A 151 21.30 20.10 5.07
N ASN A 152 21.84 20.18 6.28
CA ASN A 152 23.08 20.89 6.56
C ASN A 152 24.29 20.24 5.85
N THR A 153 24.33 18.91 5.80
CA THR A 153 25.36 18.18 5.04
C THR A 153 25.30 18.51 3.56
N PHE A 154 24.10 18.46 2.95
CA PHE A 154 23.94 18.87 1.55
C PHE A 154 24.33 20.33 1.32
N ARG A 155 23.93 21.22 2.23
CA ARG A 155 24.32 22.65 2.13
C ARG A 155 25.84 22.83 2.18
N TYR A 156 26.51 22.09 3.05
CA TYR A 156 27.97 22.11 3.14
C TYR A 156 28.62 21.59 1.85
N LEU A 157 28.16 20.44 1.35
CA LEU A 157 28.67 19.86 0.12
C LEU A 157 28.46 20.78 -1.08
N LEU A 158 27.25 21.31 -1.26
CA LEU A 158 26.93 22.25 -2.35
C LEU A 158 27.73 23.56 -2.26
N GLY A 159 28.00 24.04 -1.06
CA GLY A 159 28.82 25.24 -0.87
C GLY A 159 30.31 25.03 -1.21
N ASN A 160 30.76 23.78 -1.28
CA ASN A 160 32.13 23.45 -1.68
C ASN A 160 32.25 22.97 -3.14
N LEU A 161 31.13 22.81 -3.85
CA LEU A 161 31.13 22.54 -5.28
C LEU A 161 31.35 23.88 -6.02
N ASN A 162 32.42 23.95 -6.78
CA ASN A 162 32.75 25.10 -7.61
C ASN A 162 32.53 24.77 -9.08
N ASP A 163 32.27 25.77 -9.95
CA ASP A 163 31.97 25.59 -11.39
C ASP A 163 33.07 24.87 -12.19
N ASN A 164 34.24 24.70 -11.59
CA ASN A 164 35.41 24.03 -12.18
C ASN A 164 35.58 22.57 -11.67
N PHE A 165 34.53 21.92 -11.28
CA PHE A 165 34.61 20.56 -10.79
C PHE A 165 34.86 19.59 -11.96
N GLU A 166 36.07 19.03 -12.08
CA GLU A 166 36.30 17.85 -12.91
C GLU A 166 35.59 16.68 -12.31
N GLN A 167 34.78 16.01 -13.13
CA GLN A 167 33.99 14.85 -12.71
C GLN A 167 34.93 13.70 -12.35
N ILE A 168 35.22 13.53 -11.07
CA ILE A 168 35.98 12.38 -10.58
C ILE A 168 35.01 11.22 -10.50
N GLU A 169 35.26 10.15 -11.27
CA GLU A 169 34.58 8.86 -11.08
C GLU A 169 34.90 8.32 -9.70
N LEU A 170 33.99 8.53 -8.75
CA LEU A 170 34.04 7.89 -7.45
C LEU A 170 33.65 6.42 -7.63
N LYS A 171 34.64 5.52 -7.70
CA LYS A 171 34.41 4.09 -7.45
C LYS A 171 34.07 3.94 -5.98
N LEU A 172 32.78 4.00 -5.66
CA LEU A 172 32.29 3.65 -4.34
C LEU A 172 32.53 2.17 -4.09
N SER A 173 33.61 1.85 -3.38
CA SER A 173 33.79 0.54 -2.82
C SER A 173 32.78 0.35 -1.67
N LEU A 174 31.74 -0.45 -1.90
CA LEU A 174 30.71 -0.82 -0.93
C LEU A 174 31.21 -1.77 0.19
N ILE A 175 32.51 -1.81 0.47
CA ILE A 175 33.09 -2.83 1.35
C ILE A 175 33.15 -2.38 2.83
N HIS A 176 32.79 -1.16 3.16
CA HIS A 176 32.91 -0.67 4.55
C HIS A 176 31.70 0.17 5.00
N ILE A 177 30.50 -0.46 4.99
CA ILE A 177 29.40 -0.03 5.85
C ILE A 177 28.92 -1.24 6.63
#